data_52067ff119c2c1115e4622a39b61b974
#
_entry.id   52067ff119c2c1115e4622a39b61b974
#
_cell.length_a   1.000
_cell.length_b   1.000
_cell.length_c   1.000
_cell.angle_alpha   90.00
_cell.angle_beta   90.00
_cell.angle_gamma   90.00
#
_symmetry.space_group_name_H-M   'P 1'
#
loop_
_entity.id
_entity.type
_entity.pdbx_description
1 polymer ?
#
loop_
_entity_poly.entity_id
_entity_poly.type
_entity_poly.pdbx_seq_one_letter_code
_entity_poly.pdbx_strand_id
1 'polypeptide(L)'
;MLAERNAPPATDQASHKVMTSVALAIHLLAAVVWVGGMFFAIMVLRLAAGELDPPVRAPLWSRVFQKFFPWVWMAVILLPLTGYWMIFSIWGGLSNMPLHAHLMHGIGWIMIAIYLHLFFAPYKRFRAAVELQDFPTAGANLNQIRILVTVNLLIGLGNAVIGSTGRYW
;
A
#
# COMPACT_ATOMS: atom_id res chain seq x y z
N MET A 1 8.01 -36.21 -31.50
CA MET A 1 9.04 -36.80 -30.63
C MET A 1 10.20 -35.85 -30.29
N LEU A 2 10.16 -34.57 -30.64
CA LEU A 2 11.19 -33.56 -30.29
C LEU A 2 10.71 -32.51 -29.25
N ALA A 3 9.39 -32.43 -28.96
CA ALA A 3 8.82 -31.43 -28.04
C ALA A 3 8.97 -31.78 -26.53
N GLU A 4 9.20 -33.05 -26.20
CA GLU A 4 9.33 -33.48 -24.78
C GLU A 4 10.73 -33.26 -24.18
N ARG A 5 11.73 -32.90 -24.97
CA ARG A 5 13.13 -32.81 -24.53
C ARG A 5 13.48 -31.49 -23.84
N ASN A 6 12.57 -30.46 -23.84
CA ASN A 6 12.85 -29.14 -23.28
C ASN A 6 11.96 -28.75 -22.11
N ALA A 7 11.16 -29.65 -21.55
CA ALA A 7 10.43 -29.34 -20.33
C ALA A 7 11.40 -29.28 -19.14
N PRO A 8 11.36 -28.18 -18.32
CA PRO A 8 12.19 -28.08 -17.14
C PRO A 8 11.85 -29.24 -16.18
N PRO A 9 12.83 -29.74 -15.40
CA PRO A 9 12.63 -30.84 -14.47
C PRO A 9 11.48 -30.50 -13.48
N ALA A 10 10.71 -31.52 -13.11
CA ALA A 10 9.52 -31.38 -12.25
C ALA A 10 9.84 -30.69 -10.90
N THR A 11 11.06 -30.85 -10.39
CA THR A 11 11.56 -30.17 -9.19
C THR A 11 11.66 -28.65 -9.36
N ASP A 12 12.04 -28.17 -10.54
CA ASP A 12 12.17 -26.74 -10.84
C ASP A 12 10.78 -26.08 -10.96
N GLN A 13 9.83 -26.75 -11.60
CA GLN A 13 8.45 -26.28 -11.67
C GLN A 13 7.77 -26.23 -10.27
N ALA A 14 8.06 -27.18 -9.40
CA ALA A 14 7.53 -27.19 -8.04
C ALA A 14 8.09 -26.00 -7.22
N SER A 15 9.39 -25.75 -7.31
CA SER A 15 10.03 -24.63 -6.62
C SER A 15 9.51 -23.26 -7.11
N HIS A 16 9.32 -23.07 -8.42
CA HIS A 16 8.71 -21.85 -8.97
C HIS A 16 7.28 -21.60 -8.48
N LYS A 17 6.45 -22.65 -8.40
CA LYS A 17 5.08 -22.55 -7.87
C LYS A 17 5.09 -22.14 -6.40
N VAL A 18 5.94 -22.73 -5.58
CA VAL A 18 6.07 -22.39 -4.16
C VAL A 18 6.50 -20.93 -4.00
N MET A 19 7.52 -20.48 -4.72
CA MET A 19 8.02 -19.10 -4.65
C MET A 19 6.94 -18.08 -5.09
N THR A 20 6.19 -18.39 -6.14
CA THR A 20 5.07 -17.53 -6.60
C THR A 20 3.95 -17.45 -5.57
N SER A 21 3.62 -18.57 -4.90
CA SER A 21 2.63 -18.59 -3.82
C SER A 21 3.09 -17.78 -2.61
N VAL A 22 4.36 -17.86 -2.24
CA VAL A 22 4.94 -17.04 -1.16
C VAL A 22 4.93 -15.55 -1.53
N ALA A 23 5.32 -15.20 -2.76
CA ALA A 23 5.28 -13.82 -3.25
C ALA A 23 3.85 -13.25 -3.20
N LEU A 24 2.85 -14.04 -3.63
CA LEU A 24 1.44 -13.66 -3.57
C LEU A 24 0.96 -13.45 -2.12
N ALA A 25 1.35 -14.35 -1.20
CA ALA A 25 1.00 -14.22 0.20
C ALA A 25 1.59 -12.94 0.83
N ILE A 26 2.87 -12.66 0.58
CA ILE A 26 3.53 -11.42 1.05
C ILE A 26 2.86 -10.19 0.43
N HIS A 27 2.55 -10.21 -0.86
CA HIS A 27 1.87 -9.12 -1.56
C HIS A 27 0.50 -8.82 -0.92
N LEU A 28 -0.29 -9.87 -0.69
CA LEU A 28 -1.60 -9.74 -0.08
C LEU A 28 -1.50 -9.19 1.36
N LEU A 29 -0.60 -9.73 2.18
CA LEU A 29 -0.41 -9.26 3.55
C LEU A 29 0.04 -7.79 3.60
N ALA A 30 0.96 -7.39 2.73
CA ALA A 30 1.39 -6.00 2.62
C ALA A 30 0.23 -5.07 2.21
N ALA A 31 -0.61 -5.49 1.26
CA ALA A 31 -1.81 -4.75 0.85
C ALA A 31 -2.82 -4.63 2.01
N VAL A 32 -3.08 -5.72 2.73
CA VAL A 32 -3.99 -5.73 3.90
C VAL A 32 -3.49 -4.80 5.00
N VAL A 33 -2.20 -4.82 5.33
CA VAL A 33 -1.62 -3.93 6.33
C VAL A 33 -1.76 -2.46 5.92
N TRP A 34 -1.46 -2.13 4.67
CA TRP A 34 -1.51 -0.75 4.19
C TRP A 34 -2.94 -0.24 4.06
N VAL A 35 -3.79 -0.94 3.29
CA VAL A 35 -5.18 -0.51 3.03
C VAL A 35 -6.03 -0.63 4.31
N GLY A 36 -5.88 -1.72 5.06
CA GLY A 36 -6.57 -1.92 6.33
C GLY A 36 -6.18 -0.91 7.40
N GLY A 37 -4.88 -0.55 7.47
CA GLY A 37 -4.40 0.51 8.36
C GLY A 37 -4.96 1.90 8.00
N MET A 38 -5.06 2.23 6.71
CA MET A 38 -5.73 3.46 6.26
C MET A 38 -7.22 3.45 6.60
N PHE A 39 -7.90 2.31 6.40
CA PHE A 39 -9.31 2.14 6.77
C PHE A 39 -9.51 2.38 8.26
N PHE A 40 -8.74 1.72 9.12
CA PHE A 40 -8.81 1.91 10.56
C PHE A 40 -8.55 3.37 10.96
N ALA A 41 -7.53 3.99 10.38
CA ALA A 41 -7.17 5.39 10.69
C ALA A 41 -8.31 6.36 10.35
N ILE A 42 -8.99 6.18 9.21
CA ILE A 42 -10.04 7.09 8.74
C ILE A 42 -11.40 6.79 9.37
N MET A 43 -11.79 5.52 9.44
CA MET A 43 -13.15 5.13 9.85
C MET A 43 -13.31 4.97 11.35
N VAL A 44 -12.24 4.65 12.07
CA VAL A 44 -12.32 4.39 13.52
C VAL A 44 -11.54 5.45 14.31
N LEU A 45 -10.22 5.49 14.11
CA LEU A 45 -9.36 6.33 14.94
C LEU A 45 -9.64 7.82 14.78
N ARG A 46 -9.94 8.28 13.57
CA ARG A 46 -10.29 9.67 13.30
C ARG A 46 -11.54 10.11 14.07
N LEU A 47 -12.56 9.26 14.14
CA LEU A 47 -13.80 9.58 14.83
C LEU A 47 -13.54 9.63 16.34
N ALA A 48 -12.91 8.62 16.89
CA ALA A 48 -12.57 8.55 18.32
C ALA A 48 -11.63 9.70 18.76
N ALA A 49 -10.60 10.00 17.98
CA ALA A 49 -9.69 11.11 18.28
C ALA A 49 -10.30 12.49 18.02
N GLY A 50 -11.43 12.57 17.32
CA GLY A 50 -12.14 13.81 17.04
C GLY A 50 -12.71 14.48 18.29
N GLU A 51 -13.01 13.69 19.31
CA GLU A 51 -13.53 14.16 20.60
C GLU A 51 -12.45 14.79 21.50
N LEU A 52 -11.18 14.62 21.17
CA LEU A 52 -10.06 15.14 21.93
C LEU A 52 -9.74 16.60 21.56
N ASP A 53 -9.36 17.40 22.56
CA ASP A 53 -8.85 18.74 22.34
C ASP A 53 -7.57 18.75 21.49
N PRO A 54 -7.31 19.83 20.72
CA PRO A 54 -6.15 19.92 19.83
C PRO A 54 -4.80 19.63 20.51
N PRO A 55 -4.51 20.09 21.75
CA PRO A 55 -3.26 19.79 22.44
C PRO A 55 -3.04 18.31 22.79
N VAL A 56 -4.11 17.51 22.85
CA VAL A 56 -4.06 16.07 23.10
C VAL A 56 -4.09 15.30 21.78
N ARG A 57 -4.95 15.73 20.88
CA ARG A 57 -5.18 15.09 19.58
C ARG A 57 -3.95 15.12 18.66
N ALA A 58 -3.26 16.26 18.57
CA ALA A 58 -2.13 16.39 17.65
C ALA A 58 -0.93 15.49 18.06
N PRO A 59 -0.49 15.45 19.34
CA PRO A 59 0.52 14.50 19.78
C PRO A 59 0.11 13.02 19.62
N LEU A 60 -1.18 12.69 19.83
CA LEU A 60 -1.69 11.35 19.59
C LEU A 60 -1.45 10.93 18.13
N TRP A 61 -1.88 11.75 17.18
CA TRP A 61 -1.67 11.47 15.76
C TRP A 61 -0.20 11.39 15.38
N SER A 62 0.65 12.24 15.96
CA SER A 62 2.10 12.17 15.75
C SER A 62 2.67 10.82 16.14
N ARG A 63 2.29 10.29 17.31
CA ARG A 63 2.71 8.96 17.82
C ARG A 63 2.15 7.82 16.94
N VAL A 64 0.90 7.93 16.50
CA VAL A 64 0.27 6.94 15.60
C VAL A 64 1.05 6.86 14.29
N PHE A 65 1.33 8.01 13.64
CA PHE A 65 2.07 8.03 12.38
C PHE A 65 3.50 7.51 12.54
N GLN A 66 4.20 7.87 13.63
CA GLN A 66 5.55 7.35 13.91
C GLN A 66 5.59 5.82 14.00
N LYS A 67 4.53 5.20 14.55
CA LYS A 67 4.43 3.74 14.69
C LYS A 67 3.90 3.07 13.41
N PHE A 68 3.05 3.74 12.65
CA PHE A 68 2.39 3.14 11.48
C PHE A 68 3.22 3.29 10.19
N PHE A 69 3.89 4.42 9.97
CA PHE A 69 4.61 4.64 8.72
C PHE A 69 5.76 3.66 8.43
N PRO A 70 6.50 3.11 9.41
CA PRO A 70 7.42 2.02 9.12
C PRO A 70 6.76 0.81 8.45
N TRP A 71 5.54 0.44 8.84
CA TRP A 71 4.76 -0.62 8.20
C TRP A 71 4.32 -0.25 6.79
N VAL A 72 3.95 1.03 6.57
CA VAL A 72 3.62 1.52 5.23
C VAL A 72 4.86 1.51 4.32
N TRP A 73 6.02 1.92 4.82
CA TRP A 73 7.28 1.84 4.07
C TRP A 73 7.62 0.41 3.67
N MET A 74 7.44 -0.54 4.59
CA MET A 74 7.62 -1.96 4.29
C MET A 74 6.65 -2.41 3.18
N ALA A 75 5.37 -2.02 3.25
CA ALA A 75 4.40 -2.33 2.21
C ALA A 75 4.74 -1.69 0.87
N VAL A 76 5.17 -0.42 0.85
CA VAL A 76 5.58 0.33 -0.36
C VAL A 76 6.77 -0.33 -1.07
N ILE A 77 7.64 -1.03 -0.33
CA ILE A 77 8.77 -1.79 -0.90
C ILE A 77 8.33 -3.19 -1.33
N LEU A 78 7.61 -3.91 -0.47
CA LEU A 78 7.23 -5.31 -0.72
C LEU A 78 6.22 -5.45 -1.86
N LEU A 79 5.27 -4.52 -2.00
CA LEU A 79 4.26 -4.60 -3.04
C LEU A 79 4.85 -4.54 -4.46
N PRO A 80 5.74 -3.59 -4.82
CA PRO A 80 6.41 -3.60 -6.11
C PRO A 80 7.30 -4.83 -6.29
N LEU A 81 8.10 -5.20 -5.30
CA LEU A 81 9.02 -6.34 -5.40
C LEU A 81 8.27 -7.64 -5.70
N THR A 82 7.24 -7.94 -4.92
CA THR A 82 6.41 -9.14 -5.11
C THR A 82 5.56 -9.06 -6.37
N GLY A 83 5.07 -7.85 -6.70
CA GLY A 83 4.31 -7.60 -7.93
C GLY A 83 5.13 -7.86 -9.19
N TYR A 84 6.35 -7.31 -9.27
CA TYR A 84 7.25 -7.58 -10.39
C TYR A 84 7.68 -9.06 -10.45
N TRP A 85 7.97 -9.68 -9.29
CA TRP A 85 8.21 -11.12 -9.26
C TRP A 85 7.08 -11.89 -9.93
N MET A 86 5.82 -11.61 -9.56
CA MET A 86 4.66 -12.30 -10.15
C MET A 86 4.49 -11.99 -11.63
N ILE A 87 4.75 -10.75 -12.07
CA ILE A 87 4.68 -10.37 -13.49
C ILE A 87 5.62 -11.23 -14.33
N PHE A 88 6.86 -11.37 -13.91
CA PHE A 88 7.84 -12.17 -14.65
C PHE A 88 7.62 -13.66 -14.51
N SER A 89 7.23 -14.17 -13.32
CA SER A 89 7.00 -15.59 -13.06
C SER A 89 5.74 -16.15 -13.72
N ILE A 90 4.65 -15.34 -13.79
CA ILE A 90 3.34 -15.80 -14.27
C ILE A 90 3.15 -15.50 -15.75
N TRP A 91 3.52 -14.28 -16.19
CA TRP A 91 3.25 -13.80 -17.55
C TRP A 91 4.51 -13.65 -18.42
N GLY A 92 5.70 -13.88 -17.87
CA GLY A 92 6.96 -13.76 -18.60
C GLY A 92 7.36 -12.31 -18.93
N GLY A 93 6.64 -11.31 -18.43
CA GLY A 93 6.96 -9.89 -18.59
C GLY A 93 5.74 -8.98 -18.72
N LEU A 94 6.01 -7.67 -18.76
CA LEU A 94 5.01 -6.61 -18.78
C LEU A 94 4.08 -6.68 -20.02
N SER A 95 4.62 -7.06 -21.18
CA SER A 95 3.85 -7.10 -22.44
C SER A 95 2.74 -8.17 -22.47
N ASN A 96 2.86 -9.19 -21.63
CA ASN A 96 1.93 -10.32 -21.63
C ASN A 96 0.92 -10.24 -20.47
N MET A 97 0.96 -9.17 -19.67
CA MET A 97 0.03 -8.98 -18.57
C MET A 97 -1.41 -8.79 -19.07
N PRO A 98 -2.40 -9.39 -18.38
CA PRO A 98 -3.81 -9.08 -18.64
C PRO A 98 -4.16 -7.66 -18.18
N LEU A 99 -5.26 -7.11 -18.70
CA LEU A 99 -5.68 -5.73 -18.44
C LEU A 99 -5.78 -5.41 -16.94
N HIS A 100 -6.38 -6.30 -16.15
CA HIS A 100 -6.51 -6.08 -14.69
C HIS A 100 -5.15 -5.93 -13.99
N ALA A 101 -4.14 -6.70 -14.40
CA ALA A 101 -2.79 -6.60 -13.82
C ALA A 101 -2.10 -5.28 -14.23
N HIS A 102 -2.32 -4.78 -15.46
CA HIS A 102 -1.86 -3.46 -15.90
C HIS A 102 -2.50 -2.34 -15.05
N LEU A 103 -3.82 -2.41 -14.84
CA LEU A 103 -4.55 -1.45 -14.01
C LEU A 103 -4.03 -1.47 -12.57
N MET A 104 -3.89 -2.66 -11.96
CA MET A 104 -3.34 -2.80 -10.61
C MET A 104 -1.95 -2.21 -10.48
N HIS A 105 -1.08 -2.45 -11.46
CA HIS A 105 0.28 -1.93 -11.49
C HIS A 105 0.29 -0.40 -11.55
N GLY A 106 -0.45 0.19 -12.50
CA GLY A 106 -0.54 1.65 -12.64
C GLY A 106 -1.12 2.33 -11.40
N ILE A 107 -2.23 1.80 -10.88
CA ILE A 107 -2.88 2.29 -9.67
C ILE A 107 -1.95 2.17 -8.45
N GLY A 108 -1.22 1.06 -8.32
CA GLY A 108 -0.24 0.86 -7.26
C GLY A 108 0.84 1.94 -7.23
N TRP A 109 1.37 2.34 -8.39
CA TRP A 109 2.34 3.43 -8.49
C TRP A 109 1.75 4.79 -8.11
N ILE A 110 0.49 5.06 -8.48
CA ILE A 110 -0.23 6.28 -8.06
C ILE A 110 -0.36 6.30 -6.53
N MET A 111 -0.73 5.18 -5.92
CA MET A 111 -0.84 5.07 -4.45
C MET A 111 0.51 5.34 -3.76
N ILE A 112 1.60 4.81 -4.30
CA ILE A 112 2.96 5.06 -3.80
C ILE A 112 3.31 6.54 -3.92
N ALA A 113 3.05 7.17 -5.06
CA ALA A 113 3.31 8.59 -5.27
C ALA A 113 2.55 9.49 -4.28
N ILE A 114 1.26 9.19 -4.03
CA ILE A 114 0.45 9.88 -3.02
C ILE A 114 1.08 9.72 -1.63
N TYR A 115 1.51 8.51 -1.26
CA TYR A 115 2.15 8.27 0.03
C TYR A 115 3.48 9.00 0.17
N LEU A 116 4.33 9.00 -0.85
CA LEU A 116 5.59 9.73 -0.85
C LEU A 116 5.36 11.24 -0.67
N HIS A 117 4.40 11.81 -1.41
CA HIS A 117 4.02 13.21 -1.22
C HIS A 117 3.53 13.47 0.21
N LEU A 118 2.65 12.62 0.74
CA LEU A 118 2.14 12.72 2.10
C LEU A 118 3.28 12.70 3.13
N PHE A 119 4.22 11.77 2.99
CA PHE A 119 5.30 11.58 3.96
C PHE A 119 6.31 12.73 3.93
N PHE A 120 6.72 13.18 2.75
CA PHE A 120 7.77 14.20 2.60
C PHE A 120 7.27 15.65 2.71
N ALA A 121 5.97 15.90 2.55
CA ALA A 121 5.42 17.25 2.61
C ALA A 121 4.51 17.46 3.85
N PRO A 122 3.20 17.13 3.87
CA PRO A 122 2.35 17.48 5.00
C PRO A 122 2.74 16.80 6.31
N TYR A 123 3.26 15.56 6.29
CA TYR A 123 3.65 14.89 7.53
C TYR A 123 4.88 15.54 8.18
N LYS A 124 5.89 15.95 7.42
CA LYS A 124 7.04 16.69 7.97
C LYS A 124 6.61 18.00 8.62
N ARG A 125 5.74 18.76 7.93
CA ARG A 125 5.20 20.02 8.46
C ARG A 125 4.34 19.79 9.70
N PHE A 126 3.52 18.74 9.69
CA PHE A 126 2.71 18.34 10.85
C PHE A 126 3.59 18.06 12.07
N ARG A 127 4.65 17.24 11.91
CA ARG A 127 5.57 16.94 13.00
C ARG A 127 6.23 18.19 13.58
N ALA A 128 6.77 19.06 12.73
CA ALA A 128 7.40 20.30 13.17
C ALA A 128 6.42 21.20 13.94
N ALA A 129 5.18 21.32 13.47
CA ALA A 129 4.14 22.11 14.16
C ALA A 129 3.76 21.51 15.52
N VAL A 130 3.70 20.18 15.65
CA VAL A 130 3.46 19.51 16.94
C VAL A 130 4.61 19.74 17.93
N GLU A 131 5.86 19.66 17.45
CA GLU A 131 7.06 19.92 18.27
C GLU A 131 7.11 21.38 18.79
N LEU A 132 6.64 22.33 17.98
CA LEU A 132 6.52 23.76 18.34
C LEU A 132 5.22 24.10 19.12
N GLN A 133 4.35 23.14 19.37
CA GLN A 133 3.01 23.32 19.95
C GLN A 133 2.11 24.28 19.17
N ASP A 134 2.37 24.46 17.87
CA ASP A 134 1.52 25.23 16.96
C ASP A 134 0.36 24.33 16.49
N PHE A 135 -0.67 24.25 17.33
CA PHE A 135 -1.83 23.39 17.08
C PHE A 135 -2.70 23.83 15.90
N PRO A 136 -2.86 25.13 15.58
CA PRO A 136 -3.53 25.54 14.35
C PRO A 136 -2.83 25.02 13.09
N THR A 137 -1.53 25.21 12.95
CA THR A 137 -0.73 24.70 11.82
C THR A 137 -0.69 23.17 11.80
N ALA A 138 -0.57 22.51 12.95
CA ALA A 138 -0.67 21.06 13.06
C ALA A 138 -2.05 20.57 12.57
N GLY A 139 -3.13 21.20 12.95
CA GLY A 139 -4.48 20.88 12.52
C GLY A 139 -4.68 20.99 11.00
N ALA A 140 -4.18 22.07 10.39
CA ALA A 140 -4.24 22.28 8.94
C ALA A 140 -3.49 21.16 8.17
N ASN A 141 -2.27 20.82 8.59
CA ASN A 141 -1.49 19.74 7.98
C ASN A 141 -2.11 18.36 8.23
N LEU A 142 -2.66 18.11 9.42
CA LEU A 142 -3.38 16.88 9.73
C LEU A 142 -4.61 16.71 8.81
N ASN A 143 -5.32 17.80 8.51
CA ASN A 143 -6.44 17.77 7.58
C ASN A 143 -5.98 17.40 6.15
N GLN A 144 -4.85 17.95 5.68
CA GLN A 144 -4.27 17.59 4.39
C GLN A 144 -3.87 16.11 4.35
N ILE A 145 -3.22 15.59 5.41
CA ILE A 145 -2.89 14.17 5.54
C ILE A 145 -4.18 13.32 5.43
N ARG A 146 -5.25 13.71 6.12
CA ARG A 146 -6.52 12.98 6.10
C ARG A 146 -7.12 12.90 4.69
N ILE A 147 -7.11 13.99 3.93
CA ILE A 147 -7.60 13.99 2.55
C ILE A 147 -6.79 13.03 1.70
N LEU A 148 -5.46 13.11 1.75
CA LEU A 148 -4.58 12.22 0.98
C LEU A 148 -4.75 10.74 1.36
N VAL A 149 -4.87 10.43 2.66
CA VAL A 149 -5.12 9.06 3.12
C VAL A 149 -6.49 8.57 2.68
N THR A 150 -7.53 9.42 2.71
CA THR A 150 -8.88 9.04 2.25
C THR A 150 -8.88 8.73 0.75
N VAL A 151 -8.27 9.59 -0.06
CA VAL A 151 -8.13 9.35 -1.52
C VAL A 151 -7.37 8.05 -1.76
N ASN A 152 -6.24 7.86 -1.09
CA ASN A 152 -5.42 6.66 -1.25
C ASN A 152 -6.16 5.38 -0.78
N LEU A 153 -6.96 5.47 0.27
CA LEU A 153 -7.82 4.38 0.73
C LEU A 153 -8.85 3.98 -0.33
N LEU A 154 -9.57 4.94 -0.90
CA LEU A 154 -10.58 4.66 -1.94
C LEU A 154 -9.96 4.02 -3.17
N ILE A 155 -8.81 4.54 -3.62
CA ILE A 155 -8.03 3.97 -4.71
C ILE A 155 -7.56 2.54 -4.35
N GLY A 156 -7.06 2.33 -3.13
CA GLY A 156 -6.59 1.03 -2.65
C GLY A 156 -7.71 -0.02 -2.56
N LEU A 157 -8.90 0.36 -2.10
CA LEU A 157 -10.07 -0.53 -2.10
C LEU A 157 -10.49 -0.89 -3.53
N GLY A 158 -10.53 0.08 -4.44
CA GLY A 158 -10.79 -0.17 -5.86
C GLY A 158 -9.76 -1.12 -6.47
N ASN A 159 -8.48 -0.91 -6.17
CA ASN A 159 -7.40 -1.78 -6.63
C ASN A 159 -7.53 -3.22 -6.10
N ALA A 160 -7.95 -3.39 -4.85
CA ALA A 160 -8.22 -4.71 -4.27
C ALA A 160 -9.39 -5.42 -4.98
N VAL A 161 -10.44 -4.69 -5.34
CA VAL A 161 -11.56 -5.22 -6.14
C VAL A 161 -11.07 -5.67 -7.52
N ILE A 162 -10.32 -4.82 -8.24
CA ILE A 162 -9.72 -5.15 -9.54
C ILE A 162 -8.89 -6.44 -9.43
N GLY A 163 -8.04 -6.54 -8.41
CA GLY A 163 -7.18 -7.71 -8.21
C GLY A 163 -7.94 -9.00 -7.92
N SER A 164 -9.04 -8.91 -7.16
CA SER A 164 -9.83 -10.08 -6.79
C SER A 164 -10.78 -10.54 -7.92
N THR A 165 -11.31 -9.62 -8.71
CA THR A 165 -12.31 -9.91 -9.76
C THR A 165 -11.73 -9.98 -11.17
N GLY A 166 -10.56 -9.40 -11.41
CA GLY A 166 -9.98 -9.21 -12.74
C GLY A 166 -9.76 -10.48 -13.56
N ARG A 167 -9.65 -11.63 -12.91
CA ARG A 167 -9.56 -12.92 -13.61
C ARG A 167 -10.89 -13.39 -14.22
N TYR A 168 -12.00 -12.70 -13.94
CA TYR A 168 -13.34 -13.07 -14.41
C TYR A 168 -13.87 -12.16 -15.54
N TRP A 169 -13.10 -11.15 -15.96
CA TRP A 169 -13.46 -10.21 -17.03
C TRP A 169 -12.26 -9.83 -17.90
#